data_102790fcf8a2d19d52886173fda670c8
#
_entry.id   102790fcf8a2d19d52886173fda670c8
#
_cell.length_a   1.000
_cell.length_b   1.000
_cell.length_c   1.000
_cell.angle_alpha   90.00
_cell.angle_beta   90.00
_cell.angle_gamma   90.00
#
_symmetry.space_group_name_H-M   'P 1'
#
loop_
_entity.id
_entity.type
_entity.pdbx_description
1 polymer ?
#
loop_
_entity_poly.entity_id
_entity_poly.type
_entity_poly.pdbx_seq_one_letter_code
_entity_poly.pdbx_strand_id
1 'polypeptide(L)'
;MVRQAVAGGHGVAVLCRNPPPAGAPDRAAGVEYFPADVTTGEGLAAALAGADVVIDCLEGRSGKALKNFADGGARLLAAAQDAGAAKAVVLSIINCDRSSFGYYASKAAKEQVYERSGLETVALRATQFHSLLAAIFAAGSKLRIIPVFKGARFQPIAPSDVARVLLEAALDPPAGLRHSVRTVGGPEIQEMGELARQWKAATGTRGRAVLFPLPGAMGKYVRAGLNLIPEQRHAGETFSGWLAKNADSL
;
A
#
# COMPACT_ATOMS: atom_id res chain seq x y z
N MET A 1 9.77 2.36 3.46
CA MET A 1 9.93 1.19 4.32
C MET A 1 11.37 0.65 4.28
N VAL A 2 11.87 0.09 3.16
CA VAL A 2 13.23 -0.49 3.08
C VAL A 2 14.31 0.44 3.68
N ARG A 3 14.37 1.71 3.22
CA ARG A 3 15.33 2.69 3.76
C ARG A 3 15.14 2.98 5.27
N GLN A 4 13.90 2.93 5.76
CA GLN A 4 13.61 3.14 7.20
C GLN A 4 14.08 1.93 8.03
N ALA A 5 13.89 0.70 7.53
CA ALA A 5 14.36 -0.50 8.20
C ALA A 5 15.89 -0.53 8.28
N VAL A 6 16.59 -0.25 7.17
CA VAL A 6 18.06 -0.14 7.15
C VAL A 6 18.55 0.95 8.11
N ALA A 7 17.92 2.12 8.11
CA ALA A 7 18.26 3.20 9.05
C ALA A 7 18.03 2.83 10.51
N GLY A 8 17.10 1.91 10.80
CA GLY A 8 16.86 1.31 12.11
C GLY A 8 17.85 0.19 12.48
N GLY A 9 18.84 -0.10 11.63
CA GLY A 9 19.86 -1.13 11.89
C GLY A 9 19.42 -2.56 11.58
N HIS A 10 18.31 -2.77 10.86
CA HIS A 10 17.82 -4.09 10.48
C HIS A 10 18.46 -4.59 9.19
N GLY A 11 18.78 -5.89 9.13
CA GLY A 11 19.09 -6.59 7.89
C GLY A 11 17.84 -6.64 7.00
N VAL A 12 17.97 -6.26 5.73
CA VAL A 12 16.81 -6.19 4.81
C VAL A 12 17.09 -6.94 3.54
N ALA A 13 16.23 -7.92 3.23
CA ALA A 13 16.13 -8.59 1.95
C ALA A 13 14.88 -8.13 1.19
N VAL A 14 15.02 -7.81 -0.09
CA VAL A 14 13.92 -7.42 -0.97
C VAL A 14 13.68 -8.49 -2.02
N LEU A 15 12.48 -9.05 -2.01
CA LEU A 15 12.02 -10.00 -3.02
C LEU A 15 11.29 -9.24 -4.12
N CYS A 16 11.72 -9.39 -5.36
CA CYS A 16 10.96 -8.87 -6.50
C CYS A 16 11.32 -9.66 -7.77
N ARG A 17 10.41 -9.69 -8.74
CA ARG A 17 10.61 -10.43 -10.00
C ARG A 17 11.81 -9.93 -10.81
N ASN A 18 12.01 -8.62 -10.81
CA ASN A 18 13.06 -7.94 -11.57
C ASN A 18 13.81 -7.01 -10.62
N PRO A 19 14.81 -7.50 -9.88
CA PRO A 19 15.64 -6.65 -9.05
C PRO A 19 16.34 -5.57 -9.88
N PRO A 20 16.40 -4.31 -9.37
CA PRO A 20 17.19 -3.29 -10.04
C PRO A 20 18.65 -3.72 -10.14
N PRO A 21 19.36 -3.40 -11.23
CA PRO A 21 20.75 -3.76 -11.40
C PRO A 21 21.65 -3.17 -10.31
N ALA A 22 22.79 -3.76 -10.07
CA ALA A 22 23.77 -3.25 -9.12
C ALA A 22 24.15 -1.80 -9.49
N GLY A 23 24.14 -0.88 -8.52
CA GLY A 23 24.43 0.54 -8.73
C GLY A 23 23.27 1.38 -9.27
N ALA A 24 22.11 0.81 -9.52
CA ALA A 24 20.92 1.60 -9.92
C ALA A 24 20.49 2.59 -8.80
N PRO A 25 20.04 3.80 -9.16
CA PRO A 25 19.68 4.85 -8.17
C PRO A 25 18.53 4.45 -7.24
N ASP A 26 17.65 3.55 -7.67
CA ASP A 26 16.52 3.02 -6.93
C ASP A 26 16.90 1.85 -6.01
N ARG A 27 18.13 1.31 -6.12
CA ARG A 27 18.65 0.28 -5.24
C ARG A 27 19.10 0.89 -3.92
N ALA A 28 18.49 0.48 -2.81
CA ALA A 28 18.90 0.95 -1.50
C ALA A 28 20.23 0.31 -1.09
N ALA A 29 21.15 1.11 -0.53
CA ALA A 29 22.42 0.63 0.01
C ALA A 29 22.16 -0.25 1.26
N GLY A 30 23.00 -1.29 1.45
CA GLY A 30 22.87 -2.20 2.58
C GLY A 30 21.68 -3.17 2.49
N VAL A 31 21.10 -3.35 1.30
CA VAL A 31 19.95 -4.21 1.05
C VAL A 31 20.32 -5.32 0.08
N GLU A 32 19.96 -6.54 0.42
CA GLU A 32 20.04 -7.67 -0.48
C GLU A 32 18.78 -7.75 -1.34
N TYR A 33 18.95 -8.04 -2.64
CA TYR A 33 17.86 -8.14 -3.59
C TYR A 33 17.85 -9.53 -4.23
N PHE A 34 16.70 -10.20 -4.10
CA PHE A 34 16.51 -11.55 -4.61
C PHE A 34 15.47 -11.56 -5.74
N PRO A 35 15.79 -12.14 -6.90
CA PRO A 35 14.78 -12.44 -7.91
C PRO A 35 13.86 -13.54 -7.36
N ALA A 36 12.56 -13.24 -7.19
CA ALA A 36 11.60 -14.20 -6.69
C ALA A 36 10.18 -13.88 -7.23
N ASP A 37 9.41 -14.93 -7.50
CA ASP A 37 8.03 -14.81 -7.98
C ASP A 37 7.07 -15.61 -7.08
N VAL A 38 6.23 -14.92 -6.34
CA VAL A 38 5.20 -15.53 -5.50
C VAL A 38 4.16 -16.31 -6.30
N THR A 39 4.03 -16.07 -7.63
CA THR A 39 3.09 -16.78 -8.48
C THR A 39 3.56 -18.22 -8.75
N THR A 40 4.86 -18.43 -8.87
CA THR A 40 5.47 -19.74 -9.13
C THR A 40 6.09 -20.35 -7.87
N GLY A 41 6.52 -19.52 -6.92
CA GLY A 41 7.30 -19.90 -5.75
C GLY A 41 8.82 -19.87 -5.99
N GLU A 42 9.25 -19.57 -7.23
CA GLU A 42 10.67 -19.51 -7.58
C GLU A 42 11.39 -18.43 -6.77
N GLY A 43 12.57 -18.76 -6.25
CA GLY A 43 13.44 -17.85 -5.50
C GLY A 43 13.01 -17.56 -4.06
N LEU A 44 11.81 -17.99 -3.62
CA LEU A 44 11.30 -17.66 -2.28
C LEU A 44 12.16 -18.22 -1.16
N ALA A 45 12.59 -19.47 -1.26
CA ALA A 45 13.40 -20.11 -0.21
C ALA A 45 14.73 -19.37 0.02
N ALA A 46 15.42 -19.01 -1.06
CA ALA A 46 16.68 -18.27 -0.97
C ALA A 46 16.48 -16.85 -0.39
N ALA A 47 15.42 -16.17 -0.81
CA ALA A 47 15.13 -14.81 -0.39
C ALA A 47 14.62 -14.69 1.07
N LEU A 48 14.07 -15.77 1.62
CA LEU A 48 13.53 -15.83 2.98
C LEU A 48 14.48 -16.49 3.98
N ALA A 49 15.61 -17.01 3.53
CA ALA A 49 16.59 -17.67 4.41
C ALA A 49 17.06 -16.70 5.51
N GLY A 50 16.83 -17.08 6.78
CA GLY A 50 17.20 -16.27 7.94
C GLY A 50 16.33 -15.02 8.18
N ALA A 51 15.17 -14.92 7.52
CA ALA A 51 14.24 -13.82 7.76
C ALA A 51 13.42 -14.09 9.03
N ASP A 52 13.45 -13.18 10.00
CA ASP A 52 12.62 -13.23 11.20
C ASP A 52 11.19 -12.78 10.92
N VAL A 53 11.01 -11.80 10.04
CA VAL A 53 9.73 -11.16 9.73
C VAL A 53 9.58 -10.90 8.23
N VAL A 54 8.39 -11.13 7.71
CA VAL A 54 8.03 -10.82 6.31
C VAL A 54 7.06 -9.65 6.25
N ILE A 55 7.35 -8.64 5.42
CA ILE A 55 6.43 -7.55 5.13
C ILE A 55 6.00 -7.63 3.66
N ASP A 56 4.73 -7.93 3.43
CA ASP A 56 4.15 -8.10 2.10
C ASP A 56 3.47 -6.83 1.62
N CYS A 57 4.15 -6.11 0.72
CA CYS A 57 3.64 -4.94 0.01
C CYS A 57 3.31 -5.23 -1.46
N LEU A 58 3.13 -6.51 -1.83
CA LEU A 58 2.84 -6.89 -3.21
C LEU A 58 1.49 -6.36 -3.68
N GLU A 59 1.42 -6.10 -4.98
CA GLU A 59 0.24 -5.59 -5.65
C GLU A 59 -0.18 -6.50 -6.80
N GLY A 60 -1.51 -6.72 -6.91
CA GLY A 60 -2.11 -7.50 -7.99
C GLY A 60 -3.36 -6.81 -8.51
N ARG A 61 -3.22 -5.78 -9.37
CA ARG A 61 -4.34 -4.91 -9.78
C ARG A 61 -5.14 -5.43 -10.97
N SER A 62 -4.59 -6.33 -11.77
CA SER A 62 -5.23 -6.81 -13.00
C SER A 62 -4.70 -8.17 -13.45
N GLY A 63 -5.41 -8.81 -14.38
CA GLY A 63 -4.99 -10.01 -15.06
C GLY A 63 -4.68 -11.19 -14.14
N LYS A 64 -3.62 -11.92 -14.44
CA LYS A 64 -3.16 -13.08 -13.65
C LYS A 64 -2.73 -12.68 -12.23
N ALA A 65 -2.11 -11.50 -12.06
CA ALA A 65 -1.69 -11.01 -10.75
C ALA A 65 -2.88 -10.79 -9.80
N LEU A 66 -4.00 -10.27 -10.30
CA LEU A 66 -5.23 -10.11 -9.53
C LEU A 66 -5.84 -11.48 -9.18
N LYS A 67 -5.92 -12.39 -10.15
CA LYS A 67 -6.53 -13.72 -9.95
C LYS A 67 -5.77 -14.58 -8.93
N ASN A 68 -4.43 -14.51 -8.96
CA ASN A 68 -3.55 -15.33 -8.14
C ASN A 68 -3.04 -14.59 -6.90
N PHE A 69 -3.66 -13.49 -6.51
CA PHE A 69 -3.14 -12.61 -5.47
C PHE A 69 -3.15 -13.27 -4.08
N ALA A 70 -4.24 -13.96 -3.75
CA ALA A 70 -4.35 -14.73 -2.52
C ALA A 70 -3.41 -15.97 -2.51
N ASP A 71 -3.35 -16.70 -3.63
CA ASP A 71 -2.47 -17.87 -3.76
C ASP A 71 -0.98 -17.49 -3.65
N GLY A 72 -0.60 -16.33 -4.20
CA GLY A 72 0.75 -15.80 -4.04
C GLY A 72 1.07 -15.48 -2.58
N GLY A 73 0.08 -14.95 -1.84
CA GLY A 73 0.19 -14.75 -0.39
C GLY A 73 0.37 -16.05 0.38
N ALA A 74 -0.41 -17.08 0.01
CA ALA A 74 -0.30 -18.41 0.63
C ALA A 74 1.09 -19.03 0.43
N ARG A 75 1.64 -18.97 -0.79
CA ARG A 75 3.00 -19.46 -1.07
C ARG A 75 4.07 -18.69 -0.32
N LEU A 76 3.94 -17.36 -0.24
CA LEU A 76 4.87 -16.53 0.52
C LEU A 76 4.87 -16.92 2.01
N LEU A 77 3.69 -17.10 2.60
CA LEU A 77 3.55 -17.49 4.01
C LEU A 77 4.09 -18.91 4.27
N ALA A 78 3.81 -19.87 3.39
CA ALA A 78 4.36 -21.22 3.51
C ALA A 78 5.90 -21.18 3.46
N ALA A 79 6.49 -20.50 2.48
CA ALA A 79 7.93 -20.36 2.39
C ALA A 79 8.55 -19.59 3.57
N ALA A 80 7.85 -18.60 4.12
CA ALA A 80 8.28 -17.89 5.32
C ALA A 80 8.26 -18.79 6.56
N GLN A 81 7.24 -19.63 6.70
CA GLN A 81 7.14 -20.60 7.78
C GLN A 81 8.24 -21.67 7.68
N ASP A 82 8.49 -22.18 6.49
CA ASP A 82 9.59 -23.15 6.24
C ASP A 82 10.97 -22.53 6.53
N ALA A 83 11.15 -21.24 6.31
CA ALA A 83 12.35 -20.49 6.63
C ALA A 83 12.50 -20.14 8.13
N GLY A 84 11.49 -20.42 8.96
CA GLY A 84 11.50 -20.15 10.39
C GLY A 84 11.09 -18.73 10.78
N ALA A 85 10.49 -17.96 9.86
CA ALA A 85 9.98 -16.62 10.19
C ALA A 85 8.91 -16.71 11.29
N ALA A 86 8.93 -15.76 12.23
CA ALA A 86 7.98 -15.72 13.34
C ALA A 86 6.70 -14.93 13.00
N LYS A 87 6.80 -13.95 12.12
CA LYS A 87 5.72 -13.00 11.86
C LYS A 87 5.63 -12.61 10.39
N ALA A 88 4.40 -12.31 9.92
CA ALA A 88 4.16 -11.73 8.61
C ALA A 88 3.18 -10.55 8.69
N VAL A 89 3.50 -9.44 8.03
CA VAL A 89 2.65 -8.25 7.95
C VAL A 89 2.23 -8.02 6.51
N VAL A 90 0.94 -7.84 6.25
CA VAL A 90 0.43 -7.55 4.89
C VAL A 90 -0.16 -6.16 4.81
N LEU A 91 0.21 -5.42 3.77
CA LEU A 91 -0.40 -4.13 3.44
C LEU A 91 -1.72 -4.33 2.70
N SER A 92 -2.78 -3.80 3.27
CA SER A 92 -4.13 -3.89 2.75
C SER A 92 -4.82 -2.51 2.69
N ILE A 93 -6.13 -2.54 2.43
CA ILE A 93 -6.95 -1.34 2.20
C ILE A 93 -8.09 -1.31 3.22
N ILE A 94 -8.36 -0.13 3.76
CA ILE A 94 -9.45 0.07 4.71
C ILE A 94 -10.77 -0.46 4.14
N ASN A 95 -11.52 -1.23 4.94
CA ASN A 95 -12.83 -1.80 4.57
C ASN A 95 -12.87 -2.53 3.20
N CYS A 96 -11.77 -3.12 2.74
CA CYS A 96 -11.72 -3.84 1.46
C CYS A 96 -12.69 -5.03 1.42
N ASP A 97 -12.95 -5.66 2.54
CA ASP A 97 -13.90 -6.74 2.77
C ASP A 97 -15.38 -6.32 2.58
N ARG A 98 -15.66 -5.02 2.59
CA ARG A 98 -17.00 -4.45 2.41
C ARG A 98 -17.26 -3.94 0.99
N SER A 99 -16.36 -4.21 0.05
CA SER A 99 -16.44 -3.75 -1.33
C SER A 99 -16.52 -4.90 -2.33
N SER A 100 -17.44 -4.80 -3.28
CA SER A 100 -17.52 -5.72 -4.42
C SER A 100 -16.59 -5.32 -5.59
N PHE A 101 -15.74 -4.32 -5.42
CA PHE A 101 -14.73 -3.98 -6.42
C PHE A 101 -13.65 -5.06 -6.45
N GLY A 102 -13.46 -5.69 -7.62
CA GLY A 102 -12.64 -6.91 -7.74
C GLY A 102 -11.23 -6.81 -7.13
N TYR A 103 -10.57 -5.67 -7.28
CA TYR A 103 -9.27 -5.45 -6.65
C TYR A 103 -9.36 -5.45 -5.10
N TYR A 104 -10.40 -4.85 -4.51
CA TYR A 104 -10.58 -4.85 -3.05
C TYR A 104 -10.97 -6.24 -2.54
N ALA A 105 -11.83 -6.94 -3.28
CA ALA A 105 -12.16 -8.32 -2.98
C ALA A 105 -10.92 -9.24 -2.99
N SER A 106 -9.97 -9.02 -3.90
CA SER A 106 -8.71 -9.77 -3.91
C SER A 106 -7.81 -9.45 -2.72
N LYS A 107 -7.80 -8.19 -2.23
CA LYS A 107 -7.11 -7.82 -0.98
C LYS A 107 -7.75 -8.52 0.22
N ALA A 108 -9.08 -8.51 0.33
CA ALA A 108 -9.79 -9.22 1.38
C ALA A 108 -9.53 -10.74 1.36
N ALA A 109 -9.53 -11.35 0.17
CA ALA A 109 -9.19 -12.76 0.03
C ALA A 109 -7.76 -13.06 0.49
N LYS A 110 -6.80 -12.18 0.21
CA LYS A 110 -5.43 -12.30 0.69
C LYS A 110 -5.35 -12.16 2.21
N GLU A 111 -6.06 -11.20 2.82
CA GLU A 111 -6.13 -11.09 4.29
C GLU A 111 -6.63 -12.38 4.94
N GLN A 112 -7.65 -13.04 4.36
CA GLN A 112 -8.15 -14.32 4.87
C GLN A 112 -7.08 -15.43 4.84
N VAL A 113 -6.17 -15.41 3.87
CA VAL A 113 -5.02 -16.33 3.83
C VAL A 113 -4.07 -16.05 4.99
N TYR A 114 -3.81 -14.76 5.29
CA TYR A 114 -2.99 -14.35 6.44
C TYR A 114 -3.64 -14.75 7.78
N GLU A 115 -4.94 -14.54 7.93
CA GLU A 115 -5.71 -14.93 9.13
C GLU A 115 -5.62 -16.44 9.43
N ARG A 116 -5.58 -17.28 8.39
CA ARG A 116 -5.49 -18.74 8.52
C ARG A 116 -4.07 -19.27 8.63
N SER A 117 -3.05 -18.39 8.56
CA SER A 117 -1.65 -18.78 8.63
C SER A 117 -1.27 -19.38 9.99
N GLY A 118 -0.26 -20.24 9.99
CA GLY A 118 0.40 -20.72 11.21
C GLY A 118 1.32 -19.70 11.87
N LEU A 119 1.73 -18.65 11.15
CA LEU A 119 2.53 -17.55 11.66
C LEU A 119 1.68 -16.54 12.45
N GLU A 120 2.32 -15.74 13.31
CA GLU A 120 1.69 -14.50 13.76
C GLU A 120 1.54 -13.55 12.56
N THR A 121 0.32 -13.03 12.34
CA THR A 121 0.08 -12.16 11.18
C THR A 121 -0.60 -10.85 11.56
N VAL A 122 -0.26 -9.79 10.84
CA VAL A 122 -0.90 -8.48 10.95
C VAL A 122 -1.36 -8.01 9.57
N ALA A 123 -2.64 -7.71 9.42
CA ALA A 123 -3.14 -6.99 8.26
C ALA A 123 -3.18 -5.49 8.57
N LEU A 124 -2.31 -4.69 7.94
CA LEU A 124 -2.36 -3.24 8.04
C LEU A 124 -3.23 -2.68 6.92
N ARG A 125 -4.40 -2.19 7.26
CA ARG A 125 -5.34 -1.56 6.34
C ARG A 125 -5.11 -0.04 6.32
N ALA A 126 -4.64 0.49 5.19
CA ALA A 126 -4.39 1.92 5.00
C ALA A 126 -5.48 2.59 4.18
N THR A 127 -5.67 3.90 4.39
CA THR A 127 -6.45 4.76 3.49
C THR A 127 -5.65 5.05 2.21
N GLN A 128 -6.17 5.89 1.33
CA GLN A 128 -5.59 6.15 0.00
C GLN A 128 -4.24 6.89 0.11
N PHE A 129 -3.24 6.44 -0.62
CA PHE A 129 -1.96 7.13 -0.67
C PHE A 129 -2.06 8.49 -1.37
N HIS A 130 -1.27 9.46 -0.91
CA HIS A 130 -1.08 10.76 -1.59
C HIS A 130 -0.71 10.57 -3.06
N SER A 131 0.23 9.67 -3.34
CA SER A 131 0.69 9.36 -4.69
C SER A 131 -0.41 8.80 -5.61
N LEU A 132 -1.40 8.08 -5.07
CA LEU A 132 -2.54 7.60 -5.87
C LEU A 132 -3.39 8.76 -6.37
N LEU A 133 -3.71 9.73 -5.50
CA LEU A 133 -4.51 10.89 -5.89
C LEU A 133 -3.74 11.77 -6.87
N ALA A 134 -2.47 12.03 -6.62
CA ALA A 134 -1.60 12.75 -7.55
C ALA A 134 -1.56 12.08 -8.94
N ALA A 135 -1.42 10.75 -8.99
CA ALA A 135 -1.43 10.00 -10.24
C ALA A 135 -2.77 10.09 -11.00
N ILE A 136 -3.91 10.10 -10.28
CA ILE A 136 -5.24 10.31 -10.89
C ILE A 136 -5.32 11.70 -11.53
N PHE A 137 -4.86 12.73 -10.82
CA PHE A 137 -4.86 14.11 -11.36
C PHE A 137 -3.90 14.25 -12.53
N ALA A 138 -2.69 13.70 -12.42
CA ALA A 138 -1.67 13.73 -13.48
C ALA A 138 -2.13 13.01 -14.75
N ALA A 139 -2.82 11.88 -14.63
CA ALA A 139 -3.34 11.14 -15.79
C ALA A 139 -4.33 11.98 -16.61
N GLY A 140 -5.23 12.70 -15.94
CA GLY A 140 -6.20 13.55 -16.60
C GLY A 140 -5.60 14.86 -17.15
N SER A 141 -4.57 15.39 -16.52
CA SER A 141 -3.94 16.67 -16.89
C SER A 141 -3.33 16.67 -18.28
N LYS A 142 -2.92 15.49 -18.79
CA LYS A 142 -2.47 15.29 -20.18
C LYS A 142 -3.52 15.74 -21.21
N LEU A 143 -4.80 15.67 -20.84
CA LEU A 143 -5.93 16.15 -21.63
C LEU A 143 -6.45 17.51 -21.13
N ARG A 144 -5.68 18.23 -20.31
CA ARG A 144 -6.08 19.47 -19.63
C ARG A 144 -7.33 19.33 -18.75
N ILE A 145 -7.59 18.11 -18.27
CA ILE A 145 -8.70 17.78 -17.37
C ILE A 145 -8.12 17.28 -16.05
N ILE A 146 -8.54 17.86 -14.94
CA ILE A 146 -8.24 17.33 -13.61
C ILE A 146 -9.52 16.64 -13.13
N PRO A 147 -9.55 15.29 -13.07
CA PRO A 147 -10.77 14.58 -12.73
C PRO A 147 -11.11 14.78 -11.25
N VAL A 148 -12.37 15.12 -10.98
CA VAL A 148 -12.92 15.23 -9.63
C VAL A 148 -14.17 14.37 -9.54
N PHE A 149 -14.21 13.39 -8.65
CA PHE A 149 -15.39 12.57 -8.46
C PHE A 149 -16.39 13.30 -7.56
N LYS A 150 -17.63 13.46 -8.08
CA LYS A 150 -18.69 14.23 -7.44
C LYS A 150 -18.98 13.66 -6.03
N GLY A 151 -18.88 14.52 -5.00
CA GLY A 151 -19.15 14.17 -3.62
C GLY A 151 -18.17 13.19 -2.98
N ALA A 152 -17.04 12.92 -3.62
CA ALA A 152 -16.02 12.03 -3.08
C ALA A 152 -15.12 12.77 -2.08
N ARG A 153 -14.99 12.19 -0.88
CA ARG A 153 -14.02 12.60 0.13
C ARG A 153 -12.96 11.53 0.28
N PHE A 154 -11.74 11.94 0.55
CA PHE A 154 -10.61 11.06 0.78
C PHE A 154 -9.88 11.44 2.07
N GLN A 155 -9.21 10.48 2.65
CA GLN A 155 -8.33 10.64 3.82
C GLN A 155 -6.91 10.20 3.42
N PRO A 156 -6.23 11.00 2.56
CA PRO A 156 -4.97 10.56 1.98
C PRO A 156 -3.85 10.52 3.02
N ILE A 157 -2.99 9.50 2.89
CA ILE A 157 -1.87 9.24 3.78
C ILE A 157 -0.55 9.19 3.00
N ALA A 158 0.55 9.66 3.60
CA ALA A 158 1.86 9.58 3.00
C ALA A 158 2.36 8.12 2.95
N PRO A 159 2.96 7.68 1.82
CA PRO A 159 3.58 6.35 1.76
C PRO A 159 4.67 6.13 2.82
N SER A 160 5.38 7.19 3.22
CA SER A 160 6.37 7.17 4.30
C SER A 160 5.78 6.86 5.66
N ASP A 161 4.58 7.39 5.96
CA ASP A 161 3.88 7.15 7.22
C ASP A 161 3.35 5.71 7.29
N VAL A 162 2.78 5.20 6.21
CA VAL A 162 2.36 3.79 6.12
C VAL A 162 3.57 2.86 6.25
N ALA A 163 4.69 3.21 5.64
CA ALA A 163 5.93 2.44 5.73
C ALA A 163 6.43 2.36 7.20
N ARG A 164 6.32 3.45 7.96
CA ARG A 164 6.67 3.48 9.38
C ARG A 164 5.74 2.57 10.20
N VAL A 165 4.43 2.68 10.00
CA VAL A 165 3.46 1.85 10.73
C VAL A 165 3.58 0.36 10.36
N LEU A 166 3.92 0.02 9.11
CA LEU A 166 4.24 -1.35 8.71
C LEU A 166 5.46 -1.88 9.45
N LEU A 167 6.51 -1.07 9.56
CA LEU A 167 7.72 -1.44 10.27
C LEU A 167 7.47 -1.59 11.78
N GLU A 168 6.73 -0.66 12.39
CA GLU A 168 6.29 -0.77 13.78
C GLU A 168 5.51 -2.08 14.00
N ALA A 169 4.53 -2.39 13.15
CA ALA A 169 3.76 -3.63 13.23
C ALA A 169 4.61 -4.90 13.08
N ALA A 170 5.68 -4.83 12.27
CA ALA A 170 6.61 -5.92 12.06
C ALA A 170 7.52 -6.15 13.29
N LEU A 171 7.94 -5.06 13.94
CA LEU A 171 8.89 -5.09 15.05
C LEU A 171 8.24 -5.16 16.43
N ASP A 172 6.95 -4.86 16.55
CA ASP A 172 6.22 -4.99 17.81
C ASP A 172 6.35 -6.40 18.38
N PRO A 173 6.54 -6.56 19.70
CA PRO A 173 6.54 -7.86 20.34
C PRO A 173 5.27 -8.66 20.01
N PRO A 174 5.33 -9.99 20.03
CA PRO A 174 4.17 -10.83 19.83
C PRO A 174 3.02 -10.45 20.78
N ALA A 175 1.86 -10.11 20.23
CA ALA A 175 0.70 -9.73 21.04
C ALA A 175 -0.06 -10.93 21.64
N GLY A 176 0.43 -12.15 21.44
CA GLY A 176 -0.26 -13.39 21.83
C GLY A 176 -1.48 -13.74 20.97
N LEU A 177 -1.75 -12.94 19.94
CA LEU A 177 -2.82 -13.19 18.97
C LEU A 177 -2.21 -13.77 17.69
N ARG A 178 -2.84 -14.80 17.14
CA ARG A 178 -2.41 -15.38 15.86
C ARG A 178 -2.57 -14.41 14.70
N HIS A 179 -3.63 -13.62 14.73
CA HIS A 179 -3.93 -12.62 13.69
C HIS A 179 -4.47 -11.33 14.31
N SER A 180 -4.08 -10.20 13.76
CA SER A 180 -4.64 -8.90 14.12
C SER A 180 -4.82 -8.02 12.89
N VAL A 181 -5.79 -7.11 12.96
CA VAL A 181 -6.02 -6.08 11.95
C VAL A 181 -5.72 -4.72 12.57
N ARG A 182 -4.83 -3.96 11.93
CA ARG A 182 -4.54 -2.56 12.28
C ARG A 182 -5.02 -1.67 11.16
N THR A 183 -5.44 -0.45 11.51
CA THR A 183 -5.88 0.55 10.53
C THR A 183 -5.06 1.81 10.67
N VAL A 184 -4.79 2.48 9.56
CA VAL A 184 -4.11 3.77 9.53
C VAL A 184 -4.73 4.69 8.48
N GLY A 185 -5.12 5.90 8.89
CA GLY A 185 -5.67 6.92 8.00
C GLY A 185 -4.84 8.19 8.02
N GLY A 186 -4.88 8.93 6.93
CA GLY A 186 -4.18 10.22 6.86
C GLY A 186 -4.72 11.25 7.86
N PRO A 187 -3.98 12.36 8.05
CA PRO A 187 -4.32 13.38 9.07
C PRO A 187 -5.62 14.12 8.78
N GLU A 188 -5.99 14.23 7.49
CA GLU A 188 -7.09 15.08 7.05
C GLU A 188 -8.05 14.33 6.14
N ILE A 189 -9.34 14.61 6.32
CA ILE A 189 -10.39 14.21 5.37
C ILE A 189 -10.75 15.42 4.54
N GLN A 190 -10.55 15.32 3.23
CA GLN A 190 -10.78 16.42 2.31
C GLN A 190 -11.66 15.99 1.13
N GLU A 191 -12.41 16.93 0.56
CA GLU A 191 -13.10 16.73 -0.70
C GLU A 191 -12.10 16.61 -1.86
N MET A 192 -12.42 15.75 -2.84
CA MET A 192 -11.53 15.56 -3.99
C MET A 192 -11.27 16.86 -4.78
N GLY A 193 -12.25 17.77 -4.78
CA GLY A 193 -12.08 19.08 -5.41
C GLY A 193 -11.03 19.96 -4.72
N GLU A 194 -10.93 19.88 -3.39
CA GLU A 194 -9.90 20.57 -2.61
C GLU A 194 -8.52 19.97 -2.91
N LEU A 195 -8.40 18.65 -2.87
CA LEU A 195 -7.16 17.93 -3.21
C LEU A 195 -6.69 18.24 -4.64
N ALA A 196 -7.61 18.34 -5.59
CA ALA A 196 -7.31 18.74 -6.98
C ALA A 196 -6.80 20.18 -7.07
N ARG A 197 -7.34 21.11 -6.27
CA ARG A 197 -6.86 22.51 -6.21
C ARG A 197 -5.44 22.58 -5.64
N GLN A 198 -5.17 21.88 -4.55
CA GLN A 198 -3.83 21.80 -3.94
C GLN A 198 -2.81 21.22 -4.93
N TRP A 199 -3.15 20.10 -5.58
CA TRP A 199 -2.29 19.47 -6.58
C TRP A 199 -2.00 20.40 -7.76
N LYS A 200 -3.04 21.08 -8.28
CA LYS A 200 -2.89 22.04 -9.38
C LYS A 200 -1.99 23.23 -9.00
N ALA A 201 -2.14 23.76 -7.79
CA ALA A 201 -1.32 24.85 -7.29
C ALA A 201 0.15 24.46 -7.17
N ALA A 202 0.41 23.26 -6.62
CA ALA A 202 1.76 22.74 -6.42
C ALA A 202 2.49 22.43 -7.73
N THR A 203 1.77 21.87 -8.73
CA THR A 203 2.38 21.44 -10.01
C THR A 203 2.36 22.52 -11.12
N GLY A 204 1.68 23.63 -10.90
CA GLY A 204 1.50 24.66 -11.94
C GLY A 204 0.66 24.23 -13.15
N THR A 205 -0.02 23.09 -13.06
CA THR A 205 -0.77 22.50 -14.19
C THR A 205 -1.94 23.38 -14.64
N ARG A 206 -2.08 23.57 -15.97
CA ARG A 206 -3.10 24.46 -16.58
C ARG A 206 -4.47 23.79 -16.80
N GLY A 207 -4.69 22.54 -16.36
CA GLY A 207 -5.96 21.82 -16.52
C GLY A 207 -7.13 22.44 -15.76
N ARG A 208 -8.36 22.11 -16.18
CA ARG A 208 -9.59 22.46 -15.47
C ARG A 208 -10.09 21.28 -14.63
N ALA A 209 -10.54 21.53 -13.40
CA ALA A 209 -11.23 20.54 -12.61
C ALA A 209 -12.60 20.24 -13.26
N VAL A 210 -12.85 18.97 -13.56
CA VAL A 210 -14.11 18.51 -14.17
C VAL A 210 -14.73 17.45 -13.28
N LEU A 211 -16.00 17.63 -12.98
CA LEU A 211 -16.77 16.72 -12.14
C LEU A 211 -17.23 15.50 -12.93
N PHE A 212 -16.87 14.33 -12.46
CA PHE A 212 -17.32 13.04 -12.99
C PHE A 212 -18.13 12.26 -11.97
N PRO A 213 -19.16 11.52 -12.38
CA PRO A 213 -19.75 10.50 -11.52
C PRO A 213 -18.75 9.37 -11.31
N LEU A 214 -18.74 8.78 -10.11
CA LEU A 214 -18.01 7.55 -9.83
C LEU A 214 -19.02 6.39 -9.74
N PRO A 215 -19.27 5.67 -10.84
CA PRO A 215 -20.26 4.59 -10.88
C PRO A 215 -19.73 3.28 -10.28
N GLY A 216 -20.58 2.27 -10.24
CA GLY A 216 -20.23 0.91 -9.87
C GLY A 216 -19.83 0.70 -8.41
N ALA A 217 -19.10 -0.36 -8.17
CA ALA A 217 -18.70 -0.79 -6.83
C ALA A 217 -17.80 0.24 -6.11
N MET A 218 -16.88 0.85 -6.84
CA MET A 218 -16.01 1.90 -6.29
C MET A 218 -16.82 3.13 -5.88
N GLY A 219 -17.77 3.55 -6.70
CA GLY A 219 -18.64 4.67 -6.35
C GLY A 219 -19.52 4.39 -5.13
N LYS A 220 -20.03 3.16 -5.01
CA LYS A 220 -20.79 2.74 -3.80
C LYS A 220 -19.90 2.81 -2.56
N TYR A 221 -18.68 2.27 -2.64
CA TYR A 221 -17.70 2.26 -1.56
C TYR A 221 -17.34 3.68 -1.08
N VAL A 222 -17.04 4.60 -2.00
CA VAL A 222 -16.68 5.99 -1.67
C VAL A 222 -17.89 6.76 -1.11
N ARG A 223 -19.09 6.64 -1.70
CA ARG A 223 -20.30 7.31 -1.20
C ARG A 223 -20.72 6.82 0.18
N ALA A 224 -20.47 5.56 0.50
CA ALA A 224 -20.71 5.01 1.83
C ALA A 224 -19.65 5.42 2.87
N GLY A 225 -18.63 6.19 2.47
CA GLY A 225 -17.53 6.60 3.34
C GLY A 225 -16.62 5.46 3.79
N LEU A 226 -16.69 4.29 3.12
CA LEU A 226 -15.88 3.12 3.49
C LEU A 226 -14.39 3.32 3.25
N ASN A 227 -14.02 4.32 2.49
CA ASN A 227 -12.64 4.75 2.26
C ASN A 227 -12.10 5.69 3.34
N LEU A 228 -12.82 5.91 4.43
CA LEU A 228 -12.48 6.84 5.51
C LEU A 228 -12.47 6.10 6.86
N ILE A 229 -11.64 6.59 7.78
CA ILE A 229 -11.60 6.20 9.21
C ILE A 229 -11.44 7.47 10.06
N PRO A 230 -12.50 8.28 10.21
CA PRO A 230 -12.41 9.59 10.85
C PRO A 230 -11.89 9.57 12.28
N GLU A 231 -12.13 8.46 12.98
CA GLU A 231 -11.73 8.21 14.37
C GLU A 231 -10.23 7.90 14.51
N GLN A 232 -9.54 7.55 13.42
CA GLN A 232 -8.13 7.19 13.43
C GLN A 232 -7.34 8.08 12.47
N ARG A 233 -7.06 9.30 12.92
CA ARG A 233 -6.22 10.24 12.18
C ARG A 233 -4.77 10.10 12.62
N HIS A 234 -3.94 9.64 11.71
CA HIS A 234 -2.51 9.58 11.98
C HIS A 234 -1.92 10.99 11.90
N ALA A 235 -1.16 11.39 12.94
CA ALA A 235 -0.42 12.64 12.95
C ALA A 235 0.80 12.54 12.02
N GLY A 236 0.56 12.61 10.73
CA GLY A 236 1.57 12.44 9.69
C GLY A 236 1.56 13.60 8.70
N GLU A 237 2.21 13.39 7.55
CA GLU A 237 2.34 14.38 6.50
C GLU A 237 0.99 14.65 5.81
N THR A 238 0.58 15.92 5.74
CA THR A 238 -0.61 16.34 4.98
C THR A 238 -0.39 16.21 3.49
N PHE A 239 -1.49 16.18 2.69
CA PHE A 239 -1.35 16.14 1.23
C PHE A 239 -0.61 17.35 0.67
N SER A 240 -0.89 18.54 1.19
CA SER A 240 -0.18 19.78 0.79
C SER A 240 1.31 19.74 1.16
N GLY A 241 1.65 19.25 2.35
CA GLY A 241 3.05 19.10 2.78
C GLY A 241 3.82 18.09 1.91
N TRP A 242 3.16 16.97 1.55
CA TRP A 242 3.72 15.98 0.64
C TRP A 242 3.93 16.54 -0.77
N LEU A 243 2.96 17.30 -1.30
CA LEU A 243 3.08 17.97 -2.59
C LEU A 243 4.26 18.92 -2.64
N ALA A 244 4.49 19.72 -1.59
CA ALA A 244 5.61 20.65 -1.52
C ALA A 244 6.98 19.99 -1.71
N LYS A 245 7.09 18.70 -1.34
CA LYS A 245 8.34 17.92 -1.46
C LYS A 245 8.45 17.12 -2.76
N ASN A 246 7.34 16.89 -3.46
CA ASN A 246 7.28 15.94 -4.56
C ASN A 246 6.76 16.55 -5.88
N ALA A 247 6.39 17.84 -5.92
CA ALA A 247 5.75 18.46 -7.07
C ALA A 247 6.57 18.34 -8.38
N ASP A 248 7.89 18.47 -8.29
CA ASP A 248 8.79 18.39 -9.45
C ASP A 248 8.86 16.98 -10.08
N SER A 249 8.40 15.95 -9.38
CA SER A 249 8.39 14.56 -9.84
C SER A 249 7.01 14.05 -10.28
N LEU A 250 5.98 14.92 -10.28
CA LEU A 250 4.58 14.56 -10.55
C LEU A 250 4.11 14.91 -12.01
#